data_5e15fadb1a29bc19cd6067ec17779a14
#
_entry.id   5e15fadb1a29bc19cd6067ec17779a14
#
_cell.length_a   1.000
_cell.length_b   1.000
_cell.length_c   1.000
_cell.angle_alpha   90.00
_cell.angle_beta   90.00
_cell.angle_gamma   90.00
#
_symmetry.space_group_name_H-M   'P 1'
#
loop_
_entity.id
_entity.type
_entity.pdbx_description
1 polymer ?
#
loop_
_entity_poly.entity_id
_entity_poly.type
_entity_poly.pdbx_seq_one_letter_code
_entity_poly.pdbx_strand_id
1 'polypeptide(L)'
;MKRLALASVIALVVVMALPPLQVVAGESLPKVEWICVSTETTPSHHTVVDVAKLAEGVAQRTGGRFSIRVALEGELGFKRDAYVRAIQRNQVQMSQFDPGWLTAQIPHLGVFNLTFLQDGTLDQLMKIEQATRDMSLAAFAKLNVFPIAWYSLTTQELISRDPIPDFTDLRGMKVRIWRELDAKLIERMKGVPIYLPGSEVYSAMQRGVVSAVNTGTPAMTDRSLQEVGKYLYRFGGPPASHYLVVNLQAFNALPNEYKRALFLEGWSLTDRGRETVERVDGEAVAKMKRAGVQELKIPSEQRAKLIKLAAPLWDEWAKQSAENRQALEAAKKALGL
;
A
#
# COMPACT_ATOMS: atom_id res chain seq x y z
N MET A 1 -2.57 -19.93 92.40
CA MET A 1 -3.88 -19.54 91.93
C MET A 1 -3.79 -18.11 91.43
N LYS A 2 -3.58 -17.92 90.15
CA LYS A 2 -3.47 -16.56 89.54
C LYS A 2 -4.66 -16.40 88.59
N ARG A 3 -5.50 -15.42 88.84
CA ARG A 3 -6.65 -15.00 88.02
C ARG A 3 -6.14 -14.21 86.84
N LEU A 4 -6.36 -14.62 85.61
CA LEU A 4 -6.17 -13.83 84.46
C LEU A 4 -7.44 -12.99 84.20
N ALA A 5 -7.25 -11.67 84.17
CA ALA A 5 -8.28 -10.73 83.74
C ALA A 5 -8.32 -10.62 82.24
N LEU A 6 -9.50 -10.83 81.70
CA LEU A 6 -9.78 -10.72 80.22
C LEU A 6 -10.13 -9.24 80.01
N ALA A 7 -9.26 -8.53 79.26
CA ALA A 7 -9.53 -7.18 78.82
C ALA A 7 -10.20 -7.22 77.47
N SER A 8 -11.48 -6.85 77.39
CA SER A 8 -12.24 -6.72 76.14
C SER A 8 -11.85 -5.40 75.44
N VAL A 9 -11.19 -5.53 74.32
CA VAL A 9 -10.91 -4.40 73.42
C VAL A 9 -12.13 -4.24 72.47
N ILE A 10 -12.91 -3.18 72.70
CA ILE A 10 -13.98 -2.80 71.76
C ILE A 10 -13.32 -2.04 70.63
N ALA A 11 -13.21 -2.70 69.42
CA ALA A 11 -12.77 -2.04 68.21
C ALA A 11 -13.92 -1.21 67.63
N LEU A 12 -13.79 0.12 67.73
CA LEU A 12 -14.71 1.05 67.03
C LEU A 12 -14.42 1.09 65.59
N VAL A 13 -15.24 0.39 64.76
CA VAL A 13 -15.17 0.45 63.29
C VAL A 13 -15.79 1.78 62.84
N VAL A 14 -14.95 2.76 62.53
CA VAL A 14 -15.37 3.99 61.86
C VAL A 14 -15.58 3.66 60.37
N VAL A 15 -16.82 3.45 59.99
CA VAL A 15 -17.21 3.37 58.56
C VAL A 15 -17.13 4.78 57.97
N MET A 16 -16.00 5.12 57.39
CA MET A 16 -15.92 6.29 56.52
C MET A 16 -16.79 6.02 55.28
N ALA A 17 -17.95 6.66 55.22
CA ALA A 17 -18.76 6.73 54.00
C ALA A 17 -17.95 7.50 52.96
N LEU A 18 -17.31 6.77 52.03
CA LEU A 18 -16.75 7.37 50.83
C LEU A 18 -17.90 8.06 50.08
N PRO A 19 -17.74 9.31 49.64
CA PRO A 19 -18.74 9.94 48.79
C PRO A 19 -18.92 9.10 47.55
N PRO A 20 -20.15 8.98 46.98
CA PRO A 20 -20.35 8.25 45.78
C PRO A 20 -19.43 8.83 44.67
N LEU A 21 -18.65 7.98 44.04
CA LEU A 21 -17.93 8.34 42.84
C LEU A 21 -18.97 8.93 41.88
N GLN A 22 -18.97 10.25 41.73
CA GLN A 22 -19.68 10.90 40.66
C GLN A 22 -19.02 10.40 39.40
N VAL A 23 -19.68 9.45 38.72
CA VAL A 23 -19.42 9.15 37.33
C VAL A 23 -19.74 10.44 36.60
N VAL A 24 -18.70 11.24 36.34
CA VAL A 24 -18.80 12.35 35.41
C VAL A 24 -19.27 11.70 34.11
N ALA A 25 -20.52 11.92 33.76
CA ALA A 25 -21.04 11.50 32.49
C ALA A 25 -20.10 12.09 31.41
N GLY A 26 -19.23 11.27 30.86
CA GLY A 26 -18.25 11.70 29.88
C GLY A 26 -19.00 12.42 28.76
N GLU A 27 -18.54 13.63 28.41
CA GLU A 27 -19.02 14.33 27.23
C GLU A 27 -19.07 13.33 26.07
N SER A 28 -20.22 13.23 25.43
CA SER A 28 -20.38 12.30 24.33
C SER A 28 -19.41 12.73 23.23
N LEU A 29 -18.49 11.83 22.84
CA LEU A 29 -17.51 12.10 21.81
C LEU A 29 -18.14 12.69 20.56
N PRO A 30 -17.51 13.66 19.88
CA PRO A 30 -18.08 14.34 18.71
C PRO A 30 -18.35 13.37 17.56
N LYS A 31 -19.39 13.65 16.77
CA LYS A 31 -19.57 12.95 15.51
C LYS A 31 -18.52 13.41 14.50
N VAL A 32 -17.83 12.47 13.89
CA VAL A 32 -16.78 12.72 12.89
C VAL A 32 -17.07 11.94 11.62
N GLU A 33 -16.96 12.60 10.49
CA GLU A 33 -17.16 12.00 9.18
C GLU A 33 -15.92 12.32 8.31
N TRP A 34 -15.24 11.28 7.84
CA TRP A 34 -14.08 11.40 6.98
C TRP A 34 -14.34 10.80 5.60
N ILE A 35 -13.56 11.24 4.62
CA ILE A 35 -13.52 10.66 3.29
C ILE A 35 -12.15 10.04 3.09
N CYS A 36 -12.13 8.76 2.67
CA CYS A 36 -10.95 8.06 2.20
C CYS A 36 -11.02 7.90 0.68
N VAL A 37 -10.07 8.45 -0.06
CA VAL A 37 -10.01 8.25 -1.51
C VAL A 37 -9.20 7.00 -1.81
N SER A 38 -9.82 6.06 -2.52
CA SER A 38 -9.14 4.91 -3.10
C SER A 38 -8.49 5.27 -4.43
N THR A 39 -7.47 4.51 -4.79
CA THR A 39 -6.75 4.60 -6.06
C THR A 39 -7.28 3.63 -7.11
N GLU A 40 -8.35 2.90 -6.77
CA GLU A 40 -8.98 1.92 -7.65
C GLU A 40 -10.37 2.38 -8.07
N THR A 41 -10.74 2.01 -9.30
CA THR A 41 -12.04 2.34 -9.92
C THR A 41 -13.12 1.29 -9.63
N THR A 42 -12.73 0.12 -9.12
CA THR A 42 -13.61 -1.04 -8.95
C THR A 42 -13.88 -1.28 -7.46
N PRO A 43 -15.14 -1.24 -7.00
CA PRO A 43 -15.45 -1.40 -5.57
C PRO A 43 -15.11 -2.80 -5.04
N SER A 44 -15.07 -3.83 -5.89
CA SER A 44 -14.68 -5.20 -5.53
C SER A 44 -13.18 -5.43 -5.52
N HIS A 45 -12.36 -4.44 -5.90
CA HIS A 45 -10.92 -4.57 -5.79
C HIS A 45 -10.50 -4.79 -4.33
N HIS A 46 -9.63 -5.77 -4.07
CA HIS A 46 -9.30 -6.20 -2.71
C HIS A 46 -8.84 -5.05 -1.80
N THR A 47 -8.08 -4.08 -2.33
CA THR A 47 -7.63 -2.92 -1.54
C THR A 47 -8.78 -1.99 -1.14
N VAL A 48 -9.82 -1.86 -1.97
CA VAL A 48 -11.04 -1.11 -1.63
C VAL A 48 -11.81 -1.83 -0.55
N VAL A 49 -12.00 -3.15 -0.70
CA VAL A 49 -12.67 -4.00 0.29
C VAL A 49 -11.96 -3.95 1.64
N ASP A 50 -10.63 -3.98 1.66
CA ASP A 50 -9.85 -3.95 2.89
C ASP A 50 -9.94 -2.60 3.61
N VAL A 51 -9.95 -1.48 2.86
CA VAL A 51 -10.19 -0.15 3.44
C VAL A 51 -11.64 0.02 3.91
N ALA A 52 -12.62 -0.55 3.20
CA ALA A 52 -14.01 -0.56 3.64
C ALA A 52 -14.18 -1.31 4.98
N LYS A 53 -13.53 -2.47 5.14
CA LYS A 53 -13.48 -3.20 6.43
C LYS A 53 -12.84 -2.37 7.55
N LEU A 54 -11.76 -1.64 7.25
CA LEU A 54 -11.18 -0.70 8.22
C LEU A 54 -12.21 0.36 8.62
N ALA A 55 -12.92 0.96 7.66
CA ALA A 55 -13.96 1.96 7.93
C ALA A 55 -15.09 1.41 8.81
N GLU A 56 -15.55 0.19 8.52
CA GLU A 56 -16.54 -0.53 9.35
C GLU A 56 -16.03 -0.79 10.76
N GLY A 57 -14.79 -1.26 10.92
CA GLY A 57 -14.16 -1.51 12.22
C GLY A 57 -14.03 -0.23 13.05
N VAL A 58 -13.64 0.88 12.44
CA VAL A 58 -13.59 2.20 13.09
C VAL A 58 -14.98 2.61 13.56
N ALA A 59 -16.00 2.48 12.71
CA ALA A 59 -17.39 2.82 13.08
C ALA A 59 -17.88 1.94 14.24
N GLN A 60 -17.63 0.64 14.22
CA GLN A 60 -18.00 -0.28 15.30
C GLN A 60 -17.34 0.08 16.63
N ARG A 61 -16.01 0.34 16.62
CA ARG A 61 -15.24 0.72 17.83
C ARG A 61 -15.65 2.06 18.44
N THR A 62 -16.27 2.92 17.64
CA THR A 62 -16.67 4.27 18.04
C THR A 62 -18.18 4.44 18.18
N GLY A 63 -18.94 3.33 18.19
CA GLY A 63 -20.41 3.35 18.29
C GLY A 63 -21.08 4.14 17.17
N GLY A 64 -20.53 4.12 15.96
CA GLY A 64 -20.99 4.85 14.80
C GLY A 64 -20.73 6.36 14.82
N ARG A 65 -20.00 6.87 15.83
CA ARG A 65 -19.70 8.30 15.95
C ARG A 65 -18.56 8.75 15.05
N PHE A 66 -17.69 7.85 14.61
CA PHE A 66 -16.68 8.12 13.60
C PHE A 66 -16.93 7.23 12.40
N SER A 67 -17.33 7.83 11.29
CA SER A 67 -17.56 7.16 10.01
C SER A 67 -16.54 7.58 8.95
N ILE A 68 -16.18 6.65 8.07
CA ILE A 68 -15.28 6.88 6.96
C ILE A 68 -15.95 6.39 5.69
N ARG A 69 -16.20 7.31 4.75
CA ARG A 69 -16.69 6.97 3.42
C ARG A 69 -15.52 6.70 2.48
N VAL A 70 -15.52 5.55 1.84
CA VAL A 70 -14.53 5.22 0.80
C VAL A 70 -15.07 5.70 -0.54
N ALA A 71 -14.35 6.63 -1.17
CA ALA A 71 -14.63 7.12 -2.52
C ALA A 71 -13.67 6.47 -3.52
N LEU A 72 -14.17 6.03 -4.66
CA LEU A 72 -13.36 5.41 -5.72
C LEU A 72 -12.56 6.45 -6.51
N GLU A 73 -11.56 6.00 -7.29
CA GLU A 73 -10.79 6.86 -8.17
C GLU A 73 -11.70 7.60 -9.15
N GLY A 74 -11.58 8.94 -9.19
CA GLY A 74 -12.35 9.82 -10.05
C GLY A 74 -13.73 10.24 -9.51
N GLU A 75 -14.28 9.59 -8.48
CA GLU A 75 -15.61 9.89 -7.93
C GLU A 75 -15.73 11.34 -7.42
N LEU A 76 -14.66 11.89 -6.85
CA LEU A 76 -14.62 13.25 -6.33
C LEU A 76 -14.14 14.30 -7.35
N GLY A 77 -13.98 13.93 -8.62
CA GLY A 77 -13.46 14.81 -9.67
C GLY A 77 -11.95 15.09 -9.57
N PHE A 78 -11.24 14.54 -8.60
CA PHE A 78 -9.79 14.64 -8.52
C PHE A 78 -9.13 13.63 -9.46
N LYS A 79 -8.07 14.09 -10.15
CA LYS A 79 -7.13 13.17 -10.80
C LYS A 79 -6.10 12.68 -9.78
N ARG A 80 -5.49 11.55 -10.05
CA ARG A 80 -4.54 10.87 -9.14
C ARG A 80 -3.40 11.77 -8.62
N ASP A 81 -2.84 12.61 -9.49
CA ASP A 81 -1.79 13.58 -9.15
C ASP A 81 -2.26 14.69 -8.18
N ALA A 82 -3.57 14.91 -8.07
CA ALA A 82 -4.16 15.86 -7.14
C ALA A 82 -4.42 15.29 -5.73
N TYR A 83 -4.39 13.97 -5.55
CA TYR A 83 -4.72 13.34 -4.25
C TYR A 83 -3.79 13.77 -3.13
N VAL A 84 -2.48 13.89 -3.41
CA VAL A 84 -1.50 14.38 -2.43
C VAL A 84 -1.88 15.78 -1.94
N ARG A 85 -2.21 16.69 -2.86
CA ARG A 85 -2.63 18.05 -2.51
C ARG A 85 -3.98 18.08 -1.80
N ALA A 86 -4.92 17.23 -2.19
CA ALA A 86 -6.24 17.16 -1.58
C ALA A 86 -6.16 16.75 -0.09
N ILE A 87 -5.32 15.74 0.22
CA ILE A 87 -5.12 15.32 1.60
C ILE A 87 -4.30 16.33 2.41
N GLN A 88 -3.25 16.94 1.84
CA GLN A 88 -2.48 17.98 2.50
C GLN A 88 -3.36 19.18 2.94
N ARG A 89 -4.34 19.53 2.10
CA ARG A 89 -5.28 20.65 2.33
C ARG A 89 -6.53 20.23 3.11
N ASN A 90 -6.59 18.99 3.59
CA ASN A 90 -7.75 18.43 4.30
C ASN A 90 -9.07 18.48 3.49
N GLN A 91 -9.01 18.49 2.16
CA GLN A 91 -10.18 18.32 1.30
C GLN A 91 -10.73 16.89 1.37
N VAL A 92 -9.85 15.93 1.61
CA VAL A 92 -10.14 14.57 2.03
C VAL A 92 -9.23 14.24 3.22
N GLN A 93 -9.67 13.38 4.13
CA GLN A 93 -8.94 13.09 5.36
C GLN A 93 -8.02 11.88 5.26
N MET A 94 -8.32 10.97 4.31
CA MET A 94 -7.57 9.74 4.12
C MET A 94 -7.37 9.46 2.63
N SER A 95 -6.27 8.77 2.32
CA SER A 95 -6.05 8.22 0.98
C SER A 95 -5.05 7.06 1.01
N GLN A 96 -5.13 6.22 -0.02
CA GLN A 96 -4.11 5.21 -0.33
C GLN A 96 -3.08 5.83 -1.28
N PHE A 97 -1.79 5.61 -1.01
CA PHE A 97 -0.70 6.04 -1.89
C PHE A 97 0.25 4.88 -2.20
N ASP A 98 0.51 4.64 -3.47
CA ASP A 98 1.71 3.91 -3.86
C ASP A 98 2.94 4.80 -3.62
N PRO A 99 4.01 4.29 -2.99
CA PRO A 99 5.26 5.04 -2.78
C PRO A 99 5.80 5.69 -4.06
N GLY A 100 5.64 5.02 -5.20
CA GLY A 100 6.11 5.52 -6.50
C GLY A 100 5.43 6.81 -6.96
N TRP A 101 4.22 7.11 -6.48
CA TRP A 101 3.51 8.36 -6.83
C TRP A 101 3.96 9.54 -5.99
N LEU A 102 4.66 9.29 -4.91
CA LEU A 102 5.16 10.32 -4.01
C LEU A 102 6.63 10.67 -4.28
N THR A 103 7.28 10.04 -5.25
CA THR A 103 8.72 10.23 -5.49
C THR A 103 9.09 11.65 -5.91
N ALA A 104 8.17 12.43 -6.45
CA ALA A 104 8.39 13.85 -6.70
C ALA A 104 8.48 14.68 -5.40
N GLN A 105 7.78 14.28 -4.34
CA GLN A 105 7.77 14.96 -3.04
C GLN A 105 8.66 14.26 -2.01
N ILE A 106 8.76 12.93 -2.10
CA ILE A 106 9.53 12.07 -1.20
C ILE A 106 10.36 11.10 -2.07
N PRO A 107 11.49 11.56 -2.64
CA PRO A 107 12.26 10.79 -3.64
C PRO A 107 12.70 9.41 -3.16
N HIS A 108 13.07 9.26 -1.89
CA HIS A 108 13.56 8.00 -1.33
C HIS A 108 12.50 6.88 -1.26
N LEU A 109 11.22 7.18 -1.34
CA LEU A 109 10.16 6.17 -1.47
C LEU A 109 10.28 5.36 -2.76
N GLY A 110 11.02 5.84 -3.75
CA GLY A 110 11.35 5.08 -4.96
C GLY A 110 12.11 3.78 -4.69
N VAL A 111 12.73 3.60 -3.52
CA VAL A 111 13.44 2.38 -3.15
C VAL A 111 12.54 1.13 -3.23
N PHE A 112 11.27 1.25 -2.90
CA PHE A 112 10.29 0.15 -2.98
C PHE A 112 10.03 -0.32 -4.42
N ASN A 113 10.31 0.53 -5.40
CA ASN A 113 10.02 0.29 -6.81
C ASN A 113 11.26 -0.02 -7.64
N LEU A 114 12.44 -0.18 -7.01
CA LEU A 114 13.66 -0.58 -7.70
C LEU A 114 13.56 -2.06 -8.11
N THR A 115 13.37 -2.28 -9.41
CA THR A 115 13.13 -3.61 -9.96
C THR A 115 14.31 -4.54 -9.68
N PHE A 116 14.03 -5.73 -9.17
CA PHE A 116 14.99 -6.76 -8.78
C PHE A 116 15.96 -6.38 -7.63
N LEU A 117 15.75 -5.29 -6.92
CA LEU A 117 16.48 -5.01 -5.67
C LEU A 117 16.13 -6.06 -4.61
N GLN A 118 14.91 -6.55 -4.64
CA GLN A 118 14.36 -7.60 -3.78
C GLN A 118 13.77 -8.73 -4.66
N ASP A 119 13.51 -9.89 -4.08
CA ASP A 119 13.10 -11.10 -4.80
C ASP A 119 11.58 -11.20 -5.06
N GLY A 120 10.81 -10.20 -4.69
CA GLY A 120 9.36 -10.17 -4.82
C GLY A 120 8.63 -10.71 -3.57
N THR A 121 9.35 -11.18 -2.55
CA THR A 121 8.72 -11.65 -1.32
C THR A 121 8.31 -10.50 -0.40
N LEU A 122 7.23 -10.72 0.34
CA LEU A 122 6.77 -9.77 1.35
C LEU A 122 7.83 -9.56 2.45
N ASP A 123 8.57 -10.62 2.82
CA ASP A 123 9.62 -10.53 3.84
C ASP A 123 10.69 -9.49 3.47
N GLN A 124 11.21 -9.54 2.24
CA GLN A 124 12.20 -8.57 1.78
C GLN A 124 11.63 -7.15 1.67
N LEU A 125 10.39 -7.03 1.20
CA LEU A 125 9.73 -5.74 1.12
C LEU A 125 9.51 -5.11 2.51
N MET A 126 9.16 -5.93 3.51
CA MET A 126 9.05 -5.49 4.91
C MET A 126 10.40 -5.07 5.51
N LYS A 127 11.48 -5.77 5.18
CA LYS A 127 12.83 -5.36 5.60
C LYS A 127 13.20 -3.98 5.06
N ILE A 128 12.86 -3.69 3.81
CA ILE A 128 13.05 -2.35 3.22
C ILE A 128 12.21 -1.31 3.96
N GLU A 129 10.92 -1.61 4.21
CA GLU A 129 10.03 -0.69 4.93
C GLU A 129 10.57 -0.37 6.33
N GLN A 130 10.95 -1.38 7.09
CA GLN A 130 11.52 -1.20 8.43
C GLN A 130 12.81 -0.38 8.40
N ALA A 131 13.71 -0.64 7.43
CA ALA A 131 14.98 0.05 7.31
C ALA A 131 14.85 1.53 6.89
N THR A 132 13.74 1.89 6.24
CA THR A 132 13.50 3.25 5.73
C THR A 132 12.36 3.97 6.45
N ARG A 133 11.74 3.35 7.46
CA ARG A 133 10.54 3.86 8.14
C ARG A 133 10.71 5.24 8.72
N ASP A 134 11.77 5.46 9.49
CA ASP A 134 11.95 6.74 10.20
C ASP A 134 12.12 7.90 9.23
N MET A 135 12.88 7.71 8.15
CA MET A 135 13.03 8.74 7.13
C MET A 135 11.72 8.99 6.36
N SER A 136 10.93 7.93 6.14
CA SER A 136 9.62 8.04 5.48
C SER A 136 8.62 8.77 6.38
N LEU A 137 8.54 8.44 7.67
CA LEU A 137 7.67 9.13 8.64
C LEU A 137 8.01 10.62 8.75
N ALA A 138 9.30 10.96 8.83
CA ALA A 138 9.75 12.36 8.86
C ALA A 138 9.37 13.12 7.59
N ALA A 139 9.43 12.48 6.42
CA ALA A 139 9.04 13.09 5.15
C ALA A 139 7.52 13.26 5.03
N PHE A 140 6.74 12.26 5.43
CA PHE A 140 5.27 12.34 5.48
C PHE A 140 4.80 13.49 6.39
N ALA A 141 5.40 13.66 7.56
CA ALA A 141 5.06 14.75 8.48
C ALA A 141 5.26 16.14 7.85
N LYS A 142 6.32 16.34 7.05
CA LYS A 142 6.55 17.58 6.29
C LYS A 142 5.46 17.86 5.26
N LEU A 143 4.78 16.83 4.77
CA LEU A 143 3.66 16.93 3.86
C LEU A 143 2.30 17.05 4.57
N ASN A 144 2.27 17.23 5.89
CA ASN A 144 1.04 17.25 6.70
C ASN A 144 0.22 15.96 6.54
N VAL A 145 0.86 14.82 6.35
CA VAL A 145 0.22 13.50 6.31
C VAL A 145 0.90 12.53 7.26
N PHE A 146 0.17 11.51 7.71
CA PHE A 146 0.66 10.49 8.61
C PHE A 146 0.18 9.10 8.14
N PRO A 147 1.07 8.11 7.96
CA PRO A 147 0.68 6.77 7.58
C PRO A 147 0.15 6.00 8.80
N ILE A 148 -1.05 5.42 8.66
CA ILE A 148 -1.68 4.57 9.69
C ILE A 148 -1.60 3.09 9.36
N ALA A 149 -1.33 2.75 8.11
CA ALA A 149 -1.07 1.38 7.66
C ALA A 149 -0.12 1.39 6.46
N TRP A 150 0.60 0.27 6.31
CA TRP A 150 1.35 -0.06 5.12
C TRP A 150 1.08 -1.52 4.78
N TYR A 151 0.84 -1.81 3.52
CA TYR A 151 0.53 -3.16 3.07
C TYR A 151 1.04 -3.40 1.65
N SER A 152 1.43 -4.65 1.39
CA SER A 152 1.90 -5.09 0.10
C SER A 152 0.74 -5.46 -0.81
N LEU A 153 0.96 -5.31 -2.11
CA LEU A 153 0.14 -5.86 -3.18
C LEU A 153 0.94 -6.96 -3.91
N THR A 154 0.32 -7.53 -4.95
CA THR A 154 0.97 -8.54 -5.78
C THR A 154 2.18 -7.99 -6.53
N THR A 155 3.09 -8.87 -6.92
CA THR A 155 4.19 -8.53 -7.82
C THR A 155 3.68 -7.97 -9.14
N GLN A 156 4.47 -7.09 -9.74
CA GLN A 156 4.19 -6.59 -11.08
C GLN A 156 4.62 -7.64 -12.09
N GLU A 157 3.70 -7.98 -12.98
CA GLU A 157 3.89 -8.97 -14.02
C GLU A 157 3.56 -8.36 -15.38
N LEU A 158 3.90 -9.04 -16.46
CA LEU A 158 3.63 -8.56 -17.81
C LEU A 158 2.59 -9.43 -18.50
N ILE A 159 1.48 -8.82 -18.96
CA ILE A 159 0.58 -9.47 -19.91
C ILE A 159 0.78 -8.89 -21.30
N SER A 160 0.91 -9.75 -22.33
CA SER A 160 1.09 -9.32 -23.71
C SER A 160 0.07 -9.94 -24.66
N ARG A 161 -0.13 -9.29 -25.81
CA ARG A 161 -0.97 -9.79 -26.90
C ARG A 161 -0.29 -10.92 -27.64
N ASP A 162 0.99 -10.72 -27.94
CA ASP A 162 1.83 -11.61 -28.75
C ASP A 162 2.91 -12.25 -27.88
N PRO A 163 3.45 -13.42 -28.26
CA PRO A 163 4.49 -14.08 -27.50
C PRO A 163 5.79 -13.26 -27.53
N ILE A 164 6.52 -13.30 -26.40
CA ILE A 164 7.83 -12.66 -26.25
C ILE A 164 8.88 -13.78 -26.20
N PRO A 165 9.60 -14.04 -27.31
CA PRO A 165 10.55 -15.14 -27.37
C PRO A 165 11.76 -14.95 -26.44
N ASP A 166 12.26 -13.72 -26.30
CA ASP A 166 13.30 -13.33 -25.36
C ASP A 166 12.81 -12.16 -24.50
N PHE A 167 12.52 -12.45 -23.25
CA PHE A 167 12.02 -11.43 -22.33
C PHE A 167 13.05 -10.34 -21.99
N THR A 168 14.31 -10.53 -22.37
CA THR A 168 15.36 -9.50 -22.22
C THR A 168 15.46 -8.55 -23.42
N ASP A 169 14.72 -8.80 -24.50
CA ASP A 169 14.67 -7.96 -25.72
C ASP A 169 13.20 -7.70 -26.11
N LEU A 170 12.67 -6.55 -25.73
CA LEU A 170 11.33 -6.08 -26.05
C LEU A 170 11.30 -5.16 -27.29
N ARG A 171 12.24 -5.33 -28.21
CA ARG A 171 12.39 -4.46 -29.39
C ARG A 171 11.09 -4.28 -30.14
N GLY A 172 10.70 -3.01 -30.31
CA GLY A 172 9.48 -2.62 -31.02
C GLY A 172 8.18 -2.78 -30.21
N MET A 173 8.25 -3.34 -29.00
CA MET A 173 7.07 -3.48 -28.17
C MET A 173 6.78 -2.18 -27.40
N LYS A 174 5.55 -1.69 -27.50
CA LYS A 174 5.03 -0.61 -26.66
C LYS A 174 4.47 -1.21 -25.39
N VAL A 175 5.14 -0.97 -24.28
CA VAL A 175 4.77 -1.54 -22.98
C VAL A 175 4.14 -0.46 -22.10
N ARG A 176 2.91 -0.68 -21.69
CA ARG A 176 2.27 0.21 -20.73
C ARG A 176 2.94 0.07 -19.37
N ILE A 177 3.32 1.20 -18.82
CA ILE A 177 3.81 1.34 -17.45
C ILE A 177 2.91 2.30 -16.66
N TRP A 178 3.03 2.30 -15.34
CA TRP A 178 2.31 3.21 -14.45
C TRP A 178 3.22 3.90 -13.43
N ARG A 179 4.51 3.52 -13.41
CA ARG A 179 5.57 4.15 -12.63
C ARG A 179 6.71 4.57 -13.55
N GLU A 180 7.24 5.76 -13.33
CA GLU A 180 8.36 6.27 -14.14
C GLU A 180 9.64 5.42 -14.00
N LEU A 181 9.86 4.84 -12.81
CA LEU A 181 11.04 4.00 -12.59
C LEU A 181 11.06 2.72 -13.45
N ASP A 182 9.89 2.24 -13.90
CA ASP A 182 9.81 1.08 -14.80
C ASP A 182 10.29 1.42 -16.22
N ALA A 183 10.21 2.70 -16.63
CA ALA A 183 10.54 3.13 -17.99
C ALA A 183 11.97 2.76 -18.39
N LYS A 184 12.93 3.09 -17.53
CA LYS A 184 14.36 2.86 -17.82
C LYS A 184 14.71 1.38 -18.02
N LEU A 185 14.05 0.48 -17.29
CA LEU A 185 14.25 -0.95 -17.49
C LEU A 185 13.68 -1.40 -18.84
N ILE A 186 12.46 -0.96 -19.17
CA ILE A 186 11.83 -1.27 -20.47
C ILE A 186 12.69 -0.74 -21.62
N GLU A 187 13.26 0.46 -21.51
CA GLU A 187 14.18 1.02 -22.51
C GLU A 187 15.47 0.19 -22.64
N ARG A 188 16.05 -0.26 -21.52
CA ARG A 188 17.24 -1.16 -21.55
C ARG A 188 16.92 -2.51 -22.18
N MET A 189 15.66 -2.96 -22.05
CA MET A 189 15.14 -4.13 -22.77
C MET A 189 14.77 -3.79 -24.23
N LYS A 190 15.07 -2.58 -24.73
CA LYS A 190 14.79 -2.05 -26.07
C LYS A 190 13.29 -1.91 -26.39
N GLY A 191 12.43 -1.94 -25.39
CA GLY A 191 11.01 -1.64 -25.50
C GLY A 191 10.74 -0.14 -25.47
N VAL A 192 9.49 0.24 -25.76
CA VAL A 192 9.02 1.63 -25.70
C VAL A 192 8.04 1.75 -24.55
N PRO A 193 8.41 2.42 -23.42
CA PRO A 193 7.50 2.61 -22.31
C PRO A 193 6.42 3.63 -22.65
N ILE A 194 5.16 3.32 -22.34
CA ILE A 194 3.99 4.21 -22.51
C ILE A 194 3.30 4.37 -21.17
N TYR A 195 3.29 5.59 -20.64
CA TYR A 195 2.56 5.90 -19.40
C TYR A 195 1.07 6.09 -19.70
N LEU A 196 0.21 5.28 -19.08
CA LEU A 196 -1.25 5.38 -19.20
C LEU A 196 -1.93 5.14 -17.84
N PRO A 197 -2.99 5.92 -17.52
CA PRO A 197 -3.87 5.65 -16.38
C PRO A 197 -4.50 4.26 -16.47
N GLY A 198 -4.85 3.68 -15.29
CA GLY A 198 -5.47 2.35 -15.24
C GLY A 198 -6.77 2.23 -16.04
N SER A 199 -7.58 3.28 -16.06
CA SER A 199 -8.85 3.35 -16.81
C SER A 199 -8.71 3.27 -18.33
N GLU A 200 -7.54 3.60 -18.88
CA GLU A 200 -7.30 3.63 -20.33
C GLU A 200 -6.65 2.34 -20.86
N VAL A 201 -6.18 1.47 -19.97
CA VAL A 201 -5.29 0.34 -20.32
C VAL A 201 -5.98 -0.69 -21.21
N TYR A 202 -7.23 -1.08 -20.91
CA TYR A 202 -7.99 -2.05 -21.71
C TYR A 202 -8.14 -1.57 -23.15
N SER A 203 -8.66 -0.36 -23.33
CA SER A 203 -8.89 0.20 -24.66
C SER A 203 -7.59 0.45 -25.44
N ALA A 204 -6.50 0.82 -24.77
CA ALA A 204 -5.20 0.99 -25.38
C ALA A 204 -4.63 -0.35 -25.89
N MET A 205 -4.76 -1.42 -25.10
CA MET A 205 -4.31 -2.75 -25.49
C MET A 205 -5.20 -3.34 -26.60
N GLN A 206 -6.53 -3.16 -26.51
CA GLN A 206 -7.48 -3.60 -27.51
C GLN A 206 -7.19 -2.97 -28.89
N ARG A 207 -6.92 -1.66 -28.92
CA ARG A 207 -6.61 -0.93 -30.16
C ARG A 207 -5.17 -1.07 -30.63
N GLY A 208 -4.31 -1.78 -29.89
CA GLY A 208 -2.90 -1.96 -30.25
C GLY A 208 -2.02 -0.72 -30.01
N VAL A 209 -2.49 0.27 -29.25
CA VAL A 209 -1.67 1.41 -28.80
C VAL A 209 -0.51 0.91 -27.95
N VAL A 210 -0.76 -0.11 -27.14
CA VAL A 210 0.26 -0.88 -26.42
C VAL A 210 0.11 -2.36 -26.75
N SER A 211 1.23 -3.09 -26.81
CA SER A 211 1.28 -4.53 -27.06
C SER A 211 1.44 -5.36 -25.78
N ALA A 212 1.85 -4.72 -24.70
CA ALA A 212 1.99 -5.35 -23.39
C ALA A 212 1.67 -4.37 -22.26
N VAL A 213 1.31 -4.91 -21.10
CA VAL A 213 0.94 -4.14 -19.90
C VAL A 213 1.67 -4.69 -18.70
N ASN A 214 2.43 -3.82 -18.00
CA ASN A 214 3.03 -4.13 -16.71
C ASN A 214 2.06 -3.70 -15.59
N THR A 215 1.57 -4.66 -14.79
CA THR A 215 0.71 -4.42 -13.63
C THR A 215 0.56 -5.71 -12.79
N GLY A 216 -0.05 -5.61 -11.61
CA GLY A 216 -0.40 -6.77 -10.78
C GLY A 216 -1.54 -7.60 -11.38
N THR A 217 -1.54 -8.91 -11.13
CA THR A 217 -2.51 -9.85 -11.70
C THR A 217 -3.97 -9.57 -11.32
N PRO A 218 -4.32 -9.14 -10.07
CA PRO A 218 -5.69 -8.74 -9.77
C PRO A 218 -6.15 -7.57 -10.63
N ALA A 219 -5.28 -6.56 -10.79
CA ALA A 219 -5.57 -5.40 -11.63
C ALA A 219 -5.73 -5.76 -13.12
N MET A 220 -5.07 -6.83 -13.60
CA MET A 220 -5.29 -7.36 -14.95
C MET A 220 -6.72 -7.89 -15.09
N THR A 221 -7.19 -8.68 -14.13
CA THR A 221 -8.53 -9.28 -14.17
C THR A 221 -9.66 -8.28 -13.93
N ASP A 222 -9.43 -7.28 -13.10
CA ASP A 222 -10.41 -6.20 -12.84
C ASP A 222 -10.61 -5.32 -14.07
N ARG A 223 -9.57 -5.17 -14.88
CA ARG A 223 -9.60 -4.43 -16.15
C ARG A 223 -9.85 -5.31 -17.37
N SER A 224 -10.26 -6.57 -17.16
CA SER A 224 -10.55 -7.54 -18.24
C SER A 224 -9.41 -7.74 -19.24
N LEU A 225 -8.15 -7.56 -18.83
CA LEU A 225 -7.01 -7.67 -19.76
C LEU A 225 -6.84 -9.08 -20.31
N GLN A 226 -7.40 -10.12 -19.66
CA GLN A 226 -7.45 -11.49 -20.18
C GLN A 226 -8.25 -11.63 -21.49
N GLU A 227 -9.09 -10.66 -21.85
CA GLU A 227 -9.83 -10.66 -23.10
C GLU A 227 -8.96 -10.21 -24.29
N VAL A 228 -8.00 -9.34 -24.02
CA VAL A 228 -7.14 -8.69 -25.03
C VAL A 228 -5.67 -9.10 -24.97
N GLY A 229 -5.23 -9.75 -23.88
CA GLY A 229 -3.90 -10.33 -23.68
C GLY A 229 -3.95 -11.85 -23.72
N LYS A 230 -2.87 -12.49 -24.20
CA LYS A 230 -2.79 -13.93 -24.37
C LYS A 230 -1.67 -14.60 -23.56
N TYR A 231 -0.66 -13.85 -23.18
CA TYR A 231 0.53 -14.38 -22.52
C TYR A 231 0.81 -13.60 -21.23
N LEU A 232 0.80 -14.30 -20.10
CA LEU A 232 1.17 -13.76 -18.80
C LEU A 232 2.60 -14.19 -18.47
N TYR A 233 3.53 -13.26 -18.38
CA TYR A 233 4.91 -13.50 -18.00
C TYR A 233 5.12 -13.20 -16.52
N ARG A 234 5.47 -14.27 -15.78
CA ARG A 234 5.81 -14.20 -14.35
C ARG A 234 7.29 -13.88 -14.22
N PHE A 235 7.64 -12.60 -14.28
CA PHE A 235 9.03 -12.18 -14.22
C PHE A 235 9.47 -11.71 -12.82
N GLY A 236 8.51 -11.58 -11.89
CA GLY A 236 8.78 -11.16 -10.52
C GLY A 236 9.27 -9.73 -10.42
N GLY A 237 8.54 -8.81 -11.03
CA GLY A 237 8.76 -7.37 -10.85
C GLY A 237 8.53 -6.96 -9.40
N PRO A 238 8.92 -5.73 -9.01
CA PRO A 238 8.76 -5.30 -7.62
C PRO A 238 7.28 -5.34 -7.24
N PRO A 239 6.92 -5.93 -6.09
CA PRO A 239 5.55 -5.86 -5.61
C PRO A 239 5.16 -4.39 -5.45
N ALA A 240 3.91 -4.07 -5.75
CA ALA A 240 3.38 -2.79 -5.34
C ALA A 240 3.13 -2.80 -3.83
N SER A 241 3.10 -1.64 -3.22
CA SER A 241 2.68 -1.46 -1.84
C SER A 241 1.89 -0.17 -1.72
N HIS A 242 1.08 -0.06 -0.68
CA HIS A 242 0.37 1.17 -0.39
C HIS A 242 0.63 1.60 1.05
N TYR A 243 0.78 2.89 1.23
CA TYR A 243 0.54 3.54 2.50
C TYR A 243 -0.92 4.00 2.55
N LEU A 244 -1.63 3.67 3.62
CA LEU A 244 -2.88 4.33 3.97
C LEU A 244 -2.52 5.50 4.88
N VAL A 245 -2.73 6.71 4.39
CA VAL A 245 -2.33 7.93 5.08
C VAL A 245 -3.54 8.76 5.49
N VAL A 246 -3.37 9.54 6.55
CA VAL A 246 -4.35 10.52 7.04
C VAL A 246 -3.76 11.91 6.99
N ASN A 247 -4.60 12.94 6.85
CA ASN A 247 -4.18 14.31 7.09
C ASN A 247 -3.74 14.45 8.56
N LEU A 248 -2.51 14.90 8.79
CA LEU A 248 -1.92 14.93 10.13
C LEU A 248 -2.64 15.89 11.07
N GLN A 249 -3.08 17.05 10.57
CA GLN A 249 -3.83 18.02 11.39
C GLN A 249 -5.21 17.47 11.78
N ALA A 250 -5.94 16.89 10.82
CA ALA A 250 -7.23 16.24 11.09
C ALA A 250 -7.07 15.08 12.08
N PHE A 251 -6.03 14.26 11.92
CA PHE A 251 -5.70 13.18 12.84
C PHE A 251 -5.42 13.70 14.26
N ASN A 252 -4.59 14.76 14.38
CA ASN A 252 -4.26 15.34 15.69
C ASN A 252 -5.48 15.92 16.42
N ALA A 253 -6.48 16.41 15.68
CA ALA A 253 -7.72 16.95 16.22
C ALA A 253 -8.70 15.88 16.73
N LEU A 254 -8.49 14.60 16.38
CA LEU A 254 -9.36 13.52 16.86
C LEU A 254 -9.23 13.26 18.36
N PRO A 255 -10.31 12.83 19.03
CA PRO A 255 -10.24 12.23 20.35
C PRO A 255 -9.29 11.03 20.37
N ASN A 256 -8.64 10.77 21.50
CA ASN A 256 -7.69 9.66 21.64
C ASN A 256 -8.33 8.28 21.32
N GLU A 257 -9.60 8.10 21.67
CA GLU A 257 -10.36 6.89 21.34
C GLU A 257 -10.44 6.66 19.83
N TYR A 258 -10.68 7.72 19.05
CA TYR A 258 -10.77 7.62 17.58
C TYR A 258 -9.41 7.37 16.95
N LYS A 259 -8.35 8.02 17.47
CA LYS A 259 -6.97 7.72 17.07
C LYS A 259 -6.64 6.25 17.32
N ARG A 260 -7.00 5.73 18.51
CA ARG A 260 -6.80 4.32 18.85
C ARG A 260 -7.57 3.39 17.91
N ALA A 261 -8.83 3.70 17.59
CA ALA A 261 -9.64 2.91 16.66
C ALA A 261 -8.96 2.86 15.28
N LEU A 262 -8.51 3.99 14.74
CA LEU A 262 -7.77 4.07 13.48
C LEU A 262 -6.48 3.24 13.48
N PHE A 263 -5.69 3.29 14.55
CA PHE A 263 -4.46 2.49 14.64
C PHE A 263 -4.73 1.00 14.72
N LEU A 264 -5.72 0.57 15.50
CA LEU A 264 -6.06 -0.84 15.62
C LEU A 264 -6.55 -1.42 14.28
N GLU A 265 -7.38 -0.66 13.57
CA GLU A 265 -7.86 -1.08 12.26
C GLU A 265 -6.79 -0.96 11.16
N GLY A 266 -5.91 0.04 11.24
CA GLY A 266 -4.74 0.15 10.37
C GLY A 266 -3.77 -1.02 10.53
N TRP A 267 -3.50 -1.43 11.76
CA TRP A 267 -2.72 -2.64 12.05
C TRP A 267 -3.39 -3.89 11.47
N SER A 268 -4.69 -4.06 11.75
CA SER A 268 -5.46 -5.18 11.22
C SER A 268 -5.48 -5.21 9.68
N LEU A 269 -5.50 -4.05 9.02
CA LEU A 269 -5.39 -3.95 7.56
C LEU A 269 -4.01 -4.41 7.08
N THR A 270 -2.94 -4.04 7.77
CA THR A 270 -1.57 -4.48 7.44
C THR A 270 -1.44 -6.00 7.50
N ASP A 271 -2.00 -6.63 8.54
CA ASP A 271 -1.99 -8.10 8.68
C ASP A 271 -2.84 -8.80 7.61
N ARG A 272 -4.07 -8.32 7.39
CA ARG A 272 -4.95 -8.87 6.33
C ARG A 272 -4.34 -8.73 4.94
N GLY A 273 -3.68 -7.62 4.65
CA GLY A 273 -3.00 -7.41 3.37
C GLY A 273 -1.97 -8.51 3.09
N ARG A 274 -1.30 -8.99 4.14
CA ARG A 274 -0.32 -10.07 4.05
C ARG A 274 -0.94 -11.40 3.61
N GLU A 275 -2.07 -11.79 4.22
CA GLU A 275 -2.78 -13.04 3.89
C GLU A 275 -3.49 -12.96 2.54
N THR A 276 -3.91 -11.75 2.15
CA THR A 276 -4.71 -11.53 0.94
C THR A 276 -3.89 -11.66 -0.34
N VAL A 277 -2.61 -11.23 -0.34
CA VAL A 277 -1.79 -11.11 -1.57
C VAL A 277 -1.69 -12.42 -2.35
N GLU A 278 -1.30 -13.52 -1.70
CA GLU A 278 -1.13 -14.81 -2.38
C GLU A 278 -2.46 -15.35 -2.91
N ARG A 279 -3.51 -15.23 -2.12
CA ARG A 279 -4.85 -15.68 -2.50
C ARG A 279 -5.38 -14.93 -3.72
N VAL A 280 -5.32 -13.59 -3.71
CA VAL A 280 -5.84 -12.78 -4.84
C VAL A 280 -5.01 -12.94 -6.10
N ASP A 281 -3.69 -13.15 -5.98
CA ASP A 281 -2.83 -13.48 -7.12
C ASP A 281 -3.24 -14.81 -7.74
N GLY A 282 -3.39 -15.86 -6.91
CA GLY A 282 -3.82 -17.17 -7.36
C GLY A 282 -5.20 -17.18 -8.02
N GLU A 283 -6.17 -16.48 -7.44
CA GLU A 283 -7.53 -16.34 -8.01
C GLU A 283 -7.50 -15.61 -9.37
N ALA A 284 -6.72 -14.54 -9.49
CA ALA A 284 -6.56 -13.77 -10.72
C ALA A 284 -5.90 -14.62 -11.81
N VAL A 285 -4.80 -15.31 -11.50
CA VAL A 285 -4.11 -16.21 -12.44
C VAL A 285 -5.06 -17.33 -12.90
N ALA A 286 -5.80 -17.95 -11.98
CA ALA A 286 -6.78 -18.96 -12.33
C ALA A 286 -7.90 -18.44 -13.26
N LYS A 287 -8.37 -17.21 -13.02
CA LYS A 287 -9.35 -16.54 -13.89
C LYS A 287 -8.78 -16.30 -15.30
N MET A 288 -7.55 -15.80 -15.41
CA MET A 288 -6.87 -15.58 -16.68
C MET A 288 -6.66 -16.88 -17.45
N LYS A 289 -6.23 -17.96 -16.78
CA LYS A 289 -6.05 -19.30 -17.38
C LYS A 289 -7.37 -19.85 -17.93
N ARG A 290 -8.48 -19.70 -17.21
CA ARG A 290 -9.82 -20.07 -17.69
C ARG A 290 -10.25 -19.28 -18.93
N ALA A 291 -9.77 -18.05 -19.09
CA ALA A 291 -9.99 -17.21 -20.27
C ALA A 291 -9.01 -17.52 -21.41
N GLY A 292 -8.14 -18.54 -21.27
CA GLY A 292 -7.19 -18.97 -22.30
C GLY A 292 -5.85 -18.22 -22.30
N VAL A 293 -5.53 -17.45 -21.28
CA VAL A 293 -4.21 -16.84 -21.13
C VAL A 293 -3.18 -17.89 -20.73
N GLN A 294 -2.07 -17.93 -21.45
CA GLN A 294 -0.95 -18.81 -21.16
C GLN A 294 -0.04 -18.16 -20.11
N GLU A 295 0.10 -18.82 -18.94
CA GLU A 295 1.05 -18.42 -17.92
C GLU A 295 2.44 -18.95 -18.26
N LEU A 296 3.43 -18.07 -18.32
CA LEU A 296 4.82 -18.36 -18.67
C LEU A 296 5.74 -17.85 -17.55
N LYS A 297 6.63 -18.71 -17.09
CA LYS A 297 7.76 -18.31 -16.24
C LYS A 297 8.94 -17.97 -17.14
N ILE A 298 9.58 -16.84 -16.87
CA ILE A 298 10.81 -16.52 -17.62
C ILE A 298 11.94 -17.46 -17.17
N PRO A 299 12.79 -17.92 -18.11
CA PRO A 299 13.95 -18.75 -17.77
C PRO A 299 14.89 -18.05 -16.78
N SER A 300 15.51 -18.82 -15.88
CA SER A 300 16.44 -18.29 -14.88
C SER A 300 17.61 -17.50 -15.48
N GLU A 301 18.09 -17.93 -16.65
CA GLU A 301 19.13 -17.21 -17.41
C GLU A 301 18.66 -15.80 -17.84
N GLN A 302 17.43 -15.71 -18.39
CA GLN A 302 16.86 -14.42 -18.75
C GLN A 302 16.64 -13.55 -17.52
N ARG A 303 16.16 -14.13 -16.41
CA ARG A 303 16.01 -13.39 -15.14
C ARG A 303 17.36 -12.85 -14.65
N ALA A 304 18.43 -13.64 -14.72
CA ALA A 304 19.78 -13.19 -14.37
C ALA A 304 20.26 -12.02 -15.26
N LYS A 305 19.96 -12.05 -16.55
CA LYS A 305 20.24 -10.93 -17.47
C LYS A 305 19.44 -9.67 -17.09
N LEU A 306 18.15 -9.82 -16.74
CA LEU A 306 17.32 -8.70 -16.31
C LEU A 306 17.84 -8.04 -15.03
N ILE A 307 18.29 -8.83 -14.04
CA ILE A 307 18.92 -8.30 -12.82
C ILE A 307 20.17 -7.48 -13.17
N LYS A 308 21.03 -7.97 -14.08
CA LYS A 308 22.20 -7.23 -14.56
C LYS A 308 21.84 -5.93 -15.29
N LEU A 309 20.73 -5.89 -16.01
CA LEU A 309 20.23 -4.68 -16.65
C LEU A 309 19.65 -3.69 -15.63
N ALA A 310 19.02 -4.18 -14.56
CA ALA A 310 18.40 -3.35 -13.54
C ALA A 310 19.37 -2.78 -12.51
N ALA A 311 20.38 -3.55 -12.08
CA ALA A 311 21.27 -3.16 -10.99
C ALA A 311 21.95 -1.78 -11.18
N PRO A 312 22.45 -1.39 -12.38
CA PRO A 312 22.99 -0.04 -12.55
C PRO A 312 21.93 1.07 -12.39
N LEU A 313 20.63 0.77 -12.58
CA LEU A 313 19.56 1.75 -12.40
C LEU A 313 19.37 2.12 -10.92
N TRP A 314 19.69 1.20 -9.99
CA TRP A 314 19.65 1.49 -8.55
C TRP A 314 20.66 2.58 -8.18
N ASP A 315 21.87 2.49 -8.72
CA ASP A 315 22.93 3.47 -8.46
C ASP A 315 22.64 4.81 -9.18
N GLU A 316 22.07 4.77 -10.38
CA GLU A 316 21.61 5.97 -11.09
C GLU A 316 20.52 6.70 -10.28
N TRP A 317 19.57 5.94 -9.73
CA TRP A 317 18.53 6.48 -8.85
C TRP A 317 19.10 7.05 -7.55
N ALA A 318 20.05 6.34 -6.92
CA ALA A 318 20.69 6.78 -5.69
C ALA A 318 21.49 8.08 -5.85
N LYS A 319 22.04 8.34 -7.05
CA LYS A 319 22.78 9.58 -7.36
C LYS A 319 21.90 10.82 -7.44
N GLN A 320 20.57 10.67 -7.54
CA GLN A 320 19.67 11.81 -7.71
C GLN A 320 19.50 12.65 -6.43
N SER A 321 19.64 12.04 -5.23
CA SER A 321 19.58 12.75 -3.96
C SER A 321 20.36 12.01 -2.85
N ALA A 322 20.66 12.74 -1.76
CA ALA A 322 21.26 12.14 -0.57
C ALA A 322 20.32 11.15 0.11
N GLU A 323 19.02 11.47 0.15
CA GLU A 323 17.97 10.63 0.71
C GLU A 323 17.81 9.32 -0.08
N ASN A 324 17.88 9.37 -1.41
CA ASN A 324 17.84 8.18 -2.25
C ASN A 324 19.02 7.24 -1.96
N ARG A 325 20.23 7.82 -1.82
CA ARG A 325 21.44 7.06 -1.48
C ARG A 325 21.29 6.39 -0.12
N GLN A 326 20.88 7.15 0.89
CA GLN A 326 20.64 6.63 2.23
C GLN A 326 19.60 5.49 2.24
N ALA A 327 18.50 5.64 1.50
CA ALA A 327 17.47 4.62 1.39
C ALA A 327 17.99 3.35 0.69
N LEU A 328 18.77 3.48 -0.39
CA LEU A 328 19.36 2.33 -1.07
C LEU A 328 20.36 1.59 -0.18
N GLU A 329 21.23 2.30 0.53
CA GLU A 329 22.19 1.71 1.47
C GLU A 329 21.46 0.97 2.62
N ALA A 330 20.44 1.60 3.20
CA ALA A 330 19.61 0.98 4.23
C ALA A 330 18.90 -0.28 3.72
N ALA A 331 18.32 -0.23 2.52
CA ALA A 331 17.67 -1.37 1.89
C ALA A 331 18.65 -2.50 1.58
N LYS A 332 19.80 -2.21 0.94
CA LYS A 332 20.84 -3.20 0.66
C LYS A 332 21.32 -3.89 1.95
N LYS A 333 21.61 -3.12 3.00
CA LYS A 333 22.00 -3.65 4.31
C LYS A 333 20.93 -4.58 4.91
N ALA A 334 19.67 -4.18 4.84
CA ALA A 334 18.56 -4.98 5.37
C ALA A 334 18.32 -6.27 4.58
N LEU A 335 18.68 -6.27 3.29
CA LEU A 335 18.58 -7.43 2.39
C LEU A 335 19.83 -8.31 2.38
N GLY A 336 20.94 -7.88 3.02
CA GLY A 336 22.21 -8.60 3.01
C GLY A 336 22.97 -8.50 1.68
N LEU A 337 22.80 -7.39 0.94
CA LEU A 337 23.43 -7.11 -0.35
C LEU A 337 24.65 -6.20 -0.20
#